data_60aa153c8900009ca52eaab4602f61d7
#
_entry.id   60aa153c8900009ca52eaab4602f61d7
#
_cell.length_a   1.000
_cell.length_b   1.000
_cell.length_c   1.000
_cell.angle_alpha   90.00
_cell.angle_beta   90.00
_cell.angle_gamma   90.00
#
_symmetry.space_group_name_H-M   'P 1'
#
loop_
_entity.id
_entity.type
_entity.pdbx_description
1 polymer ?
#
loop_
_entity_poly.entity_id
_entity_poly.type
_entity_poly.pdbx_seq_one_letter_code
_entity_poly.pdbx_strand_id
1 'polypeptide(L)'
;MAFAYHEDIAVSHRLLNKHRTSAAARQVSPSAARNRGPIRDVLTRVLPKTGIVLEIGSGSGEHAVCFAKALPKLVWLPSDPDMLARASIEAWIGTEHLANVRAPVAIDVRRETWGVENDAPFDAIVSLNMIHIAPWAASLGLLAGAGRLLRTGGVLFLYGPFMRGGLHTA
;
A
#
# COMPACT_ATOMS: atom_id res chain seq x y z
N MET A 1 -23.65 42.14 10.56
CA MET A 1 -23.93 40.85 9.90
C MET A 1 -23.06 40.67 8.65
N ALA A 2 -21.73 40.69 8.75
CA ALA A 2 -20.83 40.60 7.61
C ALA A 2 -19.58 39.73 7.84
N PHE A 3 -19.49 39.00 8.95
CA PHE A 3 -18.28 38.21 9.28
C PHE A 3 -18.36 36.70 8.98
N ALA A 4 -19.53 36.14 8.70
CA ALA A 4 -19.68 34.71 8.43
C ALA A 4 -19.37 34.27 6.99
N TYR A 5 -19.39 35.19 6.01
CA TYR A 5 -19.23 34.85 4.59
C TYR A 5 -17.76 34.67 4.14
N HIS A 6 -16.79 35.24 4.87
CA HIS A 6 -15.37 35.14 4.48
C HIS A 6 -14.68 33.85 4.91
N GLU A 7 -15.10 33.24 6.03
CA GLU A 7 -14.50 31.99 6.51
C GLU A 7 -14.94 30.78 5.66
N ASP A 8 -16.20 30.73 5.25
CA ASP A 8 -16.72 29.62 4.42
C ASP A 8 -16.09 29.58 3.01
N ILE A 9 -15.78 30.72 2.43
CA ILE A 9 -15.10 30.78 1.12
C ILE A 9 -13.65 30.32 1.25
N ALA A 10 -12.94 30.71 2.31
CA ALA A 10 -11.55 30.31 2.54
C ALA A 10 -11.43 28.80 2.82
N VAL A 11 -12.36 28.23 3.57
CA VAL A 11 -12.44 26.76 3.82
C VAL A 11 -12.77 26.02 2.53
N SER A 12 -13.72 26.50 1.73
CA SER A 12 -14.10 25.89 0.45
C SER A 12 -12.94 25.94 -0.57
N HIS A 13 -12.23 27.05 -0.67
CA HIS A 13 -11.04 27.17 -1.53
C HIS A 13 -9.88 26.28 -1.06
N ARG A 14 -9.69 26.11 0.25
CA ARG A 14 -8.66 25.24 0.83
C ARG A 14 -8.97 23.77 0.54
N LEU A 15 -10.24 23.36 0.65
CA LEU A 15 -10.69 22.02 0.31
C LEU A 15 -10.58 21.74 -1.20
N LEU A 16 -11.00 22.67 -2.06
CA LEU A 16 -10.88 22.55 -3.51
C LEU A 16 -9.43 22.48 -3.98
N ASN A 17 -8.52 23.28 -3.38
CA ASN A 17 -7.10 23.20 -3.69
C ASN A 17 -6.47 21.89 -3.17
N LYS A 18 -6.88 21.38 -2.01
CA LYS A 18 -6.42 20.09 -1.49
C LYS A 18 -6.86 18.94 -2.40
N HIS A 19 -8.07 18.96 -2.93
CA HIS A 19 -8.54 17.97 -3.89
C HIS A 19 -7.83 18.06 -5.25
N ARG A 20 -7.53 19.27 -5.74
CA ARG A 20 -6.78 19.47 -7.00
C ARG A 20 -5.33 19.02 -6.90
N THR A 21 -4.63 19.33 -5.79
CA THR A 21 -3.26 18.85 -5.54
C THR A 21 -3.22 17.35 -5.31
N SER A 22 -4.21 16.77 -4.64
CA SER A 22 -4.35 15.34 -4.43
C SER A 22 -4.53 14.58 -5.76
N ALA A 23 -5.44 15.02 -6.64
CA ALA A 23 -5.64 14.37 -7.93
C ALA A 23 -4.40 14.46 -8.84
N ALA A 24 -3.66 15.57 -8.81
CA ALA A 24 -2.43 15.76 -9.57
C ALA A 24 -1.26 14.89 -9.08
N ALA A 25 -1.28 14.46 -7.83
CA ALA A 25 -0.23 13.61 -7.25
C ALA A 25 -0.38 12.12 -7.58
N ARG A 26 -1.54 11.66 -8.09
CA ARG A 26 -1.76 10.27 -8.41
C ARG A 26 -0.85 9.82 -9.55
N GLN A 27 0.00 8.86 -9.26
CA GLN A 27 0.76 8.14 -10.27
C GLN A 27 -0.06 6.96 -10.80
N VAL A 28 0.14 6.64 -12.08
CA VAL A 28 -0.51 5.50 -12.75
C VAL A 28 0.58 4.58 -13.29
N SER A 29 0.45 3.29 -12.99
CA SER A 29 1.37 2.25 -13.44
C SER A 29 0.69 1.33 -14.45
N PRO A 30 1.14 1.29 -15.72
CA PRO A 30 0.60 0.36 -16.71
C PRO A 30 0.71 -1.12 -16.28
N SER A 31 1.75 -1.47 -15.52
CA SER A 31 1.91 -2.82 -14.96
C SER A 31 0.87 -3.12 -13.88
N ALA A 32 0.59 -2.17 -12.97
CA ALA A 32 -0.45 -2.32 -11.97
C ALA A 32 -1.83 -2.48 -12.63
N ALA A 33 -2.12 -1.71 -13.66
CA ALA A 33 -3.38 -1.82 -14.40
C ALA A 33 -3.60 -3.21 -15.00
N ARG A 34 -2.52 -3.86 -15.50
CA ARG A 34 -2.60 -5.20 -16.10
C ARG A 34 -2.74 -6.33 -15.08
N ASN A 35 -2.04 -6.24 -13.95
CA ASN A 35 -1.90 -7.39 -13.03
C ASN A 35 -2.78 -7.29 -11.76
N ARG A 36 -3.34 -6.11 -11.43
CA ARG A 36 -4.15 -5.93 -10.20
C ARG A 36 -5.36 -6.87 -10.12
N GLY A 37 -6.01 -7.17 -11.25
CA GLY A 37 -7.15 -8.09 -11.30
C GLY A 37 -6.76 -9.52 -10.90
N PRO A 38 -5.87 -10.17 -11.66
CA PRO A 38 -5.36 -11.51 -11.33
C PRO A 38 -4.79 -11.61 -9.90
N ILE A 39 -4.02 -10.62 -9.45
CA ILE A 39 -3.46 -10.61 -8.08
C ILE A 39 -4.57 -10.54 -7.04
N ARG A 40 -5.55 -9.64 -7.21
CA ARG A 40 -6.73 -9.52 -6.33
C ARG A 40 -7.44 -10.86 -6.18
N ASP A 41 -7.64 -11.58 -7.26
CA ASP A 41 -8.36 -12.86 -7.27
C ASP A 41 -7.60 -13.95 -6.49
N VAL A 42 -6.27 -13.87 -6.44
CA VAL A 42 -5.46 -14.73 -5.57
C VAL A 42 -5.56 -14.27 -4.12
N LEU A 43 -5.36 -12.97 -3.86
CA LEU A 43 -5.39 -12.41 -2.50
C LEU A 43 -6.72 -12.68 -1.78
N THR A 44 -7.86 -12.62 -2.50
CA THR A 44 -9.17 -12.93 -1.92
C THR A 44 -9.31 -14.39 -1.43
N ARG A 45 -8.46 -15.29 -1.93
CA ARG A 45 -8.44 -16.71 -1.53
C ARG A 45 -7.44 -17.00 -0.43
N VAL A 46 -6.29 -16.30 -0.41
CA VAL A 46 -5.18 -16.64 0.48
C VAL A 46 -5.08 -15.75 1.70
N LEU A 47 -5.59 -14.51 1.64
CA LEU A 47 -5.57 -13.62 2.79
C LEU A 47 -6.64 -13.99 3.83
N PRO A 48 -6.42 -13.64 5.11
CA PRO A 48 -7.42 -13.81 6.16
C PRO A 48 -8.67 -12.96 5.84
N LYS A 49 -9.77 -13.28 6.48
CA LYS A 49 -11.05 -12.58 6.24
C LYS A 49 -11.13 -11.22 6.95
N THR A 50 -10.36 -11.05 8.02
CA THR A 50 -10.28 -9.83 8.84
C THR A 50 -8.85 -9.65 9.34
N GLY A 51 -8.48 -8.46 9.78
CA GLY A 51 -7.18 -8.18 10.38
C GLY A 51 -6.45 -7.03 9.65
N ILE A 52 -5.14 -6.96 9.85
CA ILE A 52 -4.28 -5.89 9.30
C ILE A 52 -3.32 -6.49 8.28
N VAL A 53 -3.32 -5.91 7.09
CA VAL A 53 -2.38 -6.22 6.00
C VAL A 53 -1.38 -5.07 5.86
N LEU A 54 -0.09 -5.37 5.98
CA LEU A 54 1.00 -4.45 5.66
C LEU A 54 1.44 -4.68 4.23
N GLU A 55 1.39 -3.66 3.38
CA GLU A 55 1.92 -3.73 2.01
C GLU A 55 3.27 -3.01 1.95
N ILE A 56 4.30 -3.72 1.50
CA ILE A 56 5.66 -3.23 1.36
C ILE A 56 5.95 -2.84 -0.09
N GLY A 57 6.39 -1.60 -0.30
CA GLY A 57 6.70 -1.08 -1.63
C GLY A 57 5.44 -0.88 -2.48
N SER A 58 4.46 -0.14 -1.95
CA SER A 58 3.15 0.07 -2.59
C SER A 58 3.21 0.92 -3.88
N GLY A 59 4.33 1.60 -4.14
CA GLY A 59 4.57 2.36 -5.36
C GLY A 59 3.49 3.41 -5.64
N SER A 60 2.82 3.29 -6.79
CA SER A 60 1.75 4.24 -7.19
C SER A 60 0.53 4.24 -6.26
N GLY A 61 0.27 3.15 -5.52
CA GLY A 61 -0.90 2.98 -4.66
C GLY A 61 -2.12 2.34 -5.33
N GLU A 62 -2.08 2.09 -6.64
CA GLU A 62 -3.20 1.48 -7.36
C GLU A 62 -3.55 0.08 -6.86
N HIS A 63 -2.55 -0.71 -6.49
CA HIS A 63 -2.73 -2.04 -5.91
C HIS A 63 -3.42 -1.94 -4.54
N ALA A 64 -2.89 -1.12 -3.64
CA ALA A 64 -3.42 -0.92 -2.30
C ALA A 64 -4.92 -0.61 -2.31
N VAL A 65 -5.33 0.39 -3.11
CA VAL A 65 -6.76 0.77 -3.18
C VAL A 65 -7.61 -0.30 -3.87
N CYS A 66 -7.09 -0.97 -4.89
CA CYS A 66 -7.80 -2.06 -5.58
C CYS A 66 -8.08 -3.23 -4.64
N PHE A 67 -7.10 -3.63 -3.84
CA PHE A 67 -7.22 -4.78 -2.94
C PHE A 67 -8.04 -4.44 -1.70
N ALA A 68 -7.84 -3.27 -1.11
CA ALA A 68 -8.62 -2.81 0.02
C ALA A 68 -10.13 -2.70 -0.32
N LYS A 69 -10.45 -2.24 -1.53
CA LYS A 69 -11.83 -2.19 -2.04
C LYS A 69 -12.46 -3.58 -2.17
N ALA A 70 -11.67 -4.56 -2.62
CA ALA A 70 -12.12 -5.95 -2.76
C ALA A 70 -12.21 -6.70 -1.42
N LEU A 71 -11.48 -6.24 -0.40
CA LEU A 71 -11.34 -6.87 0.90
C LEU A 71 -11.73 -5.89 2.04
N PRO A 72 -12.97 -5.42 2.10
CA PRO A 72 -13.37 -4.31 2.97
C PRO A 72 -13.30 -4.61 4.48
N LYS A 73 -13.14 -5.87 4.87
CA LYS A 73 -12.97 -6.28 6.27
C LYS A 73 -11.51 -6.34 6.72
N LEU A 74 -10.55 -6.14 5.81
CA LEU A 74 -9.14 -6.00 6.13
C LEU A 74 -8.78 -4.52 6.24
N VAL A 75 -7.97 -4.18 7.22
CA VAL A 75 -7.32 -2.87 7.30
C VAL A 75 -6.03 -2.94 6.50
N TRP A 76 -5.90 -2.08 5.49
CA TRP A 76 -4.74 -2.03 4.61
C TRP A 76 -3.79 -0.92 5.06
N LEU A 77 -2.55 -1.26 5.35
CA LEU A 77 -1.47 -0.31 5.69
C LEU A 77 -0.44 -0.32 4.56
N PRO A 78 -0.51 0.61 3.61
CA PRO A 78 0.47 0.71 2.54
C PRO A 78 1.77 1.34 3.05
N SER A 79 2.89 0.99 2.42
CA SER A 79 4.18 1.60 2.73
C SER A 79 5.07 1.75 1.51
N ASP A 80 5.89 2.80 1.52
CA ASP A 80 6.93 3.01 0.53
C ASP A 80 8.04 3.92 1.10
N PRO A 81 9.34 3.67 0.86
CA PRO A 81 10.39 4.57 1.29
C PRO A 81 10.35 5.91 0.55
N ASP A 82 9.84 5.95 -0.70
CA ASP A 82 9.76 7.17 -1.50
C ASP A 82 8.58 8.05 -1.05
N MET A 83 8.87 9.31 -0.80
CA MET A 83 7.88 10.31 -0.40
C MET A 83 6.86 10.60 -1.53
N LEU A 84 7.28 10.58 -2.79
CA LEU A 84 6.39 10.83 -3.93
C LEU A 84 5.42 9.66 -4.14
N ALA A 85 5.89 8.42 -3.94
CA ALA A 85 5.03 7.25 -3.92
C ALA A 85 3.98 7.35 -2.81
N ARG A 86 4.37 7.71 -1.58
CA ARG A 86 3.40 7.90 -0.48
C ARG A 86 2.39 9.01 -0.77
N ALA A 87 2.80 10.13 -1.37
CA ALA A 87 1.88 11.19 -1.80
C ALA A 87 0.87 10.69 -2.85
N SER A 88 1.31 9.82 -3.77
CA SER A 88 0.42 9.17 -4.73
C SER A 88 -0.58 8.23 -4.06
N ILE A 89 -0.13 7.42 -3.09
CA ILE A 89 -1.00 6.53 -2.31
C ILE A 89 -2.08 7.33 -1.58
N GLU A 90 -1.71 8.43 -0.90
CA GLU A 90 -2.67 9.31 -0.22
C GLU A 90 -3.70 9.89 -1.19
N ALA A 91 -3.24 10.30 -2.38
CA ALA A 91 -4.12 10.83 -3.43
C ALA A 91 -5.13 9.77 -3.93
N TRP A 92 -4.70 8.52 -4.10
CA TRP A 92 -5.58 7.41 -4.43
C TRP A 92 -6.59 7.12 -3.32
N ILE A 93 -6.15 7.04 -2.05
CA ILE A 93 -7.03 6.82 -0.89
C ILE A 93 -8.12 7.90 -0.83
N GLY A 94 -7.72 9.17 -0.98
CA GLY A 94 -8.65 10.30 -0.95
C GLY A 94 -9.67 10.29 -2.09
N THR A 95 -9.27 9.80 -3.28
CA THR A 95 -10.17 9.73 -4.45
C THR A 95 -11.16 8.56 -4.34
N GLU A 96 -10.70 7.42 -3.83
CA GLU A 96 -11.54 6.20 -3.72
C GLU A 96 -12.39 6.19 -2.44
N HIS A 97 -12.20 7.15 -1.52
CA HIS A 97 -12.93 7.29 -0.26
C HIS A 97 -12.95 6.00 0.59
N LEU A 98 -11.82 5.29 0.64
CA LEU A 98 -11.71 4.02 1.36
C LEU A 98 -11.44 4.25 2.86
N ALA A 99 -12.35 3.80 3.71
CA ALA A 99 -12.22 3.90 5.17
C ALA A 99 -11.29 2.83 5.77
N ASN A 100 -11.02 1.76 5.03
CA ASN A 100 -10.20 0.63 5.47
C ASN A 100 -8.74 0.69 4.97
N VAL A 101 -8.29 1.83 4.43
CA VAL A 101 -6.89 2.08 4.09
C VAL A 101 -6.34 3.16 5.00
N ARG A 102 -5.27 2.84 5.71
CA ARG A 102 -4.55 3.79 6.56
C ARG A 102 -3.63 4.69 5.73
N ALA A 103 -3.21 5.81 6.30
CA ALA A 103 -2.18 6.65 5.72
C ALA A 103 -0.89 5.83 5.48
N PRO A 104 -0.20 6.04 4.33
CA PRO A 104 1.00 5.30 4.00
C PRO A 104 2.16 5.64 4.94
N VAL A 105 2.97 4.65 5.29
CA VAL A 105 4.13 4.81 6.16
C VAL A 105 5.44 4.69 5.38
N ALA A 106 6.49 5.33 5.89
CA ALA A 106 7.82 5.26 5.29
C ALA A 106 8.54 4.02 5.83
N ILE A 107 8.69 2.97 5.00
CA ILE A 107 9.43 1.76 5.36
C ILE A 107 10.57 1.55 4.37
N ASP A 108 11.80 1.55 4.90
CA ASP A 108 12.95 0.94 4.25
C ASP A 108 13.21 -0.41 4.92
N VAL A 109 12.88 -1.49 4.21
CA VAL A 109 12.99 -2.86 4.75
C VAL A 109 14.41 -3.27 5.13
N ARG A 110 15.44 -2.54 4.68
CA ARG A 110 16.84 -2.79 5.05
C ARG A 110 17.18 -2.32 6.47
N ARG A 111 16.28 -1.54 7.10
CA ARG A 111 16.44 -1.11 8.49
C ARG A 111 15.99 -2.19 9.44
N GLU A 112 16.60 -2.21 10.62
CA GLU A 112 16.27 -3.15 11.69
C GLU A 112 14.83 -2.94 12.20
N THR A 113 14.41 -1.68 12.33
CA THR A 113 13.05 -1.29 12.72
C THR A 113 12.33 -0.60 11.58
N TRP A 114 11.05 -0.87 11.42
CA TRP A 114 10.22 -0.33 10.34
C TRP A 114 9.29 0.80 10.79
N GLY A 115 9.21 1.07 12.11
CA GLY A 115 8.36 2.11 12.69
C GLY A 115 6.88 1.73 12.76
N VAL A 116 6.56 0.46 12.53
CA VAL A 116 5.21 -0.11 12.59
C VAL A 116 5.09 -1.25 13.60
N GLU A 117 6.08 -1.39 14.47
CA GLU A 117 6.16 -2.45 15.47
C GLU A 117 4.99 -2.41 16.46
N ASN A 118 4.44 -1.23 16.74
CA ASN A 118 3.28 -1.05 17.60
C ASN A 118 1.94 -1.50 16.95
N ASP A 119 1.93 -1.66 15.62
CA ASP A 119 0.80 -2.21 14.88
C ASP A 119 0.87 -3.74 14.73
N ALA A 120 2.03 -4.34 15.04
CA ALA A 120 2.25 -5.77 14.97
C ALA A 120 1.54 -6.52 16.13
N PRO A 121 1.23 -7.80 15.97
CA PRO A 121 1.53 -8.62 14.79
C PRO A 121 0.54 -8.41 13.64
N PHE A 122 1.05 -8.43 12.41
CA PHE A 122 0.23 -8.35 11.20
C PHE A 122 -0.36 -9.71 10.82
N ASP A 123 -1.56 -9.70 10.27
CA ASP A 123 -2.22 -10.90 9.74
C ASP A 123 -1.64 -11.31 8.39
N ALA A 124 -1.19 -10.33 7.60
CA ALA A 124 -0.49 -10.57 6.35
C ALA A 124 0.51 -9.45 6.05
N ILE A 125 1.58 -9.81 5.34
CA ILE A 125 2.50 -8.88 4.66
C ILE A 125 2.47 -9.20 3.18
N VAL A 126 2.28 -8.16 2.36
CA VAL A 126 2.18 -8.26 0.90
C VAL A 126 3.29 -7.42 0.27
N SER A 127 3.98 -7.96 -0.74
CA SER A 127 4.93 -7.17 -1.52
C SER A 127 4.87 -7.59 -2.99
N LEU A 128 4.74 -6.58 -3.87
CA LEU A 128 4.54 -6.78 -5.30
C LEU A 128 5.69 -6.18 -6.09
N ASN A 129 6.39 -7.01 -6.85
CA ASN A 129 7.52 -6.66 -7.71
C ASN A 129 8.76 -6.10 -7.00
N MET A 130 8.71 -5.77 -5.71
CA MET A 130 9.82 -5.12 -4.99
C MET A 130 11.12 -5.95 -5.05
N ILE A 131 11.04 -7.26 -4.89
CA ILE A 131 12.20 -8.18 -4.93
C ILE A 131 12.97 -8.11 -6.26
N HIS A 132 12.28 -7.78 -7.36
CA HIS A 132 12.90 -7.73 -8.71
C HIS A 132 13.43 -6.33 -9.06
N ILE A 133 13.10 -5.32 -8.28
CA ILE A 133 13.43 -3.90 -8.55
C ILE A 133 14.48 -3.41 -7.55
N ALA A 134 14.34 -3.79 -6.27
CA ALA A 134 15.18 -3.35 -5.18
C ALA A 134 16.50 -4.16 -5.10
N PRO A 135 17.55 -3.63 -4.48
CA PRO A 135 18.76 -4.39 -4.18
C PRO A 135 18.45 -5.64 -3.33
N TRP A 136 19.25 -6.71 -3.49
CA TRP A 136 19.04 -7.98 -2.78
C TRP A 136 18.93 -7.84 -1.26
N ALA A 137 19.66 -6.88 -0.67
CA ALA A 137 19.55 -6.56 0.75
C ALA A 137 18.10 -6.19 1.19
N ALA A 138 17.29 -5.64 0.28
CA ALA A 138 15.88 -5.37 0.57
C ALA A 138 15.06 -6.66 0.67
N SER A 139 15.37 -7.67 -0.14
CA SER A 139 14.72 -8.99 -0.05
C SER A 139 15.04 -9.68 1.27
N LEU A 140 16.30 -9.64 1.71
CA LEU A 140 16.70 -10.17 3.02
C LEU A 140 16.02 -9.43 4.16
N GLY A 141 15.97 -8.10 4.08
CA GLY A 141 15.29 -7.26 5.07
C GLY A 141 13.79 -7.53 5.14
N LEU A 142 13.13 -7.68 3.97
CA LEU A 142 11.71 -8.04 3.90
C LEU A 142 11.43 -9.37 4.63
N LEU A 143 12.23 -10.40 4.35
CA LEU A 143 12.05 -11.72 4.97
C LEU A 143 12.31 -11.67 6.49
N ALA A 144 13.37 -10.97 6.93
CA ALA A 144 13.66 -10.79 8.35
C ALA A 144 12.56 -10.03 9.09
N GLY A 145 12.06 -8.91 8.49
CA GLY A 145 10.98 -8.13 9.05
C GLY A 145 9.65 -8.90 9.07
N ALA A 146 9.34 -9.65 8.02
CA ALA A 146 8.17 -10.51 7.99
C ALA A 146 8.22 -11.56 9.11
N GLY A 147 9.38 -12.18 9.36
CA GLY A 147 9.56 -13.13 10.44
C GLY A 147 9.33 -12.53 11.83
N ARG A 148 9.61 -11.23 12.02
CA ARG A 148 9.38 -10.52 13.29
C ARG A 148 7.97 -10.04 13.49
N LEU A 149 7.33 -9.57 12.42
CA LEU A 149 6.11 -8.76 12.48
C LEU A 149 4.85 -9.52 12.08
N LEU A 150 4.94 -10.67 11.40
CA LEU A 150 3.80 -11.53 11.14
C LEU A 150 3.41 -12.31 12.41
N ARG A 151 2.10 -12.46 12.61
CA ARG A 151 1.62 -13.43 13.61
C ARG A 151 1.92 -14.87 13.20
N THR A 152 1.92 -15.76 14.14
CA THR A 152 1.98 -17.20 13.85
C THR A 152 0.83 -17.60 12.93
N GLY A 153 1.15 -18.26 11.81
CA GLY A 153 0.21 -18.61 10.76
C GLY A 153 -0.25 -17.43 9.89
N GLY A 154 0.37 -16.26 10.03
CA GLY A 154 0.18 -15.11 9.13
C GLY A 154 0.69 -15.38 7.72
N VAL A 155 0.23 -14.62 6.75
CA VAL A 155 0.53 -14.81 5.33
C VAL A 155 1.62 -13.84 4.87
N LEU A 156 2.72 -14.33 4.31
CA LEU A 156 3.63 -13.55 3.49
C LEU A 156 3.29 -13.81 2.02
N PHE A 157 2.79 -12.80 1.32
CA PHE A 157 2.46 -12.89 -0.10
C PHE A 157 3.46 -12.08 -0.93
N LEU A 158 4.12 -12.77 -1.86
CA LEU A 158 5.09 -12.17 -2.78
C LEU A 158 4.62 -12.39 -4.21
N TYR A 159 4.64 -11.33 -5.02
CA TYR A 159 4.34 -11.40 -6.44
C TYR A 159 5.47 -10.78 -7.25
N GLY A 160 5.79 -11.40 -8.39
CA GLY A 160 6.78 -10.92 -9.34
C GLY A 160 7.17 -11.99 -10.34
N PRO A 161 8.05 -11.68 -11.30
CA PRO A 161 8.54 -12.60 -12.33
C PRO A 161 9.55 -13.62 -11.76
N PHE A 162 9.09 -14.52 -10.89
CA PHE A 162 9.92 -15.57 -10.33
C PHE A 162 10.24 -16.65 -11.37
N MET A 163 11.35 -17.33 -11.18
CA MET A 163 11.71 -18.53 -11.95
C MET A 163 11.24 -19.79 -11.20
N ARG A 164 10.70 -20.75 -11.91
CA ARG A 164 10.34 -22.06 -11.39
C ARG A 164 10.99 -23.13 -12.28
N GLY A 165 11.82 -23.99 -11.70
CA GLY A 165 12.54 -25.01 -12.45
C GLY A 165 13.45 -24.45 -13.56
N GLY A 166 14.02 -23.25 -13.36
CA GLY A 166 14.86 -22.57 -14.35
C GLY A 166 14.10 -21.84 -15.47
N LEU A 167 12.77 -21.84 -15.45
CA LEU A 167 11.91 -21.17 -16.42
C LEU A 167 11.19 -19.98 -15.79
N HIS A 168 11.04 -18.90 -16.54
CA HIS A 168 10.21 -17.76 -16.13
C HIS A 168 8.74 -18.18 -15.98
N THR A 169 8.06 -17.64 -14.96
CA THR A 169 6.65 -17.96 -14.65
C THR A 169 5.66 -16.99 -15.27
N ALA A 170 6.15 -15.94 -15.92
CA ALA A 170 5.34 -14.93 -16.61
C ALA A 170 6.06 -14.50 -17.90
#